data_9d519c62a2f12d770795115119ef7e31
#
_entry.id   9d519c62a2f12d770795115119ef7e31
#
_cell.length_a   1.000
_cell.length_b   1.000
_cell.length_c   1.000
_cell.angle_alpha   90.00
_cell.angle_beta   90.00
_cell.angle_gamma   90.00
#
_symmetry.space_group_name_H-M   'P 1'
#
loop_
_entity.id
_entity.type
_entity.pdbx_description
1 polymer ?
#
loop_
_entity_poly.entity_id
_entity_poly.type
_entity_poly.pdbx_seq_one_letter_code
_entity_poly.pdbx_strand_id
1 'polypeptide(L)'
;MFFNNSTSEKVTFFVTRVLFCLLVLSSSLVDLCDSEAKETDGKIKGVVSAAVQDEGFTLDAPEGSLSLKDLRGKVVLLFFGFTSCPDVCPISLATISHAFSYLNDDELNRSRSLFISLDPERDTLERLKKFTGYFHPNIIGVTGTMTELGKVADIYGVKFEKKESPDSALGYVIYHSSKIFVIDPQGKLQKTFPHNIDSQLLVQQIKSLLKRNQL
;
A
#
# COMPACT_ATOMS: atom_id res chain seq x y z
N MET A 1 -24.79 -68.09 -52.12
CA MET A 1 -24.94 -66.63 -52.07
C MET A 1 -24.03 -66.15 -51.00
N PHE A 2 -22.82 -65.78 -51.38
CA PHE A 2 -21.76 -65.26 -50.44
C PHE A 2 -21.82 -63.76 -50.42
N PHE A 3 -22.23 -63.15 -49.31
CA PHE A 3 -22.09 -61.73 -49.10
C PHE A 3 -20.74 -61.43 -48.41
N ASN A 4 -19.97 -60.63 -49.07
CA ASN A 4 -18.59 -60.29 -48.81
C ASN A 4 -18.53 -59.30 -47.64
N ASN A 5 -17.96 -59.68 -46.49
CA ASN A 5 -17.87 -58.93 -45.20
C ASN A 5 -16.60 -58.12 -45.07
N SER A 6 -16.02 -57.70 -46.21
CA SER A 6 -14.72 -57.06 -46.27
C SER A 6 -14.73 -55.53 -46.07
N THR A 7 -15.88 -54.88 -46.16
CA THR A 7 -16.02 -53.44 -46.09
C THR A 7 -16.21 -52.90 -44.65
N SER A 8 -16.78 -53.70 -43.77
CA SER A 8 -17.06 -53.32 -42.38
C SER A 8 -15.81 -53.27 -41.52
N GLU A 9 -14.86 -54.15 -41.68
CA GLU A 9 -13.61 -54.16 -40.90
C GLU A 9 -12.69 -53.01 -41.25
N LYS A 10 -12.62 -52.58 -42.51
CA LYS A 10 -11.78 -51.46 -42.94
C LYS A 10 -12.30 -50.12 -42.42
N VAL A 11 -13.63 -49.96 -42.34
CA VAL A 11 -14.25 -48.73 -41.79
C VAL A 11 -14.02 -48.65 -40.28
N THR A 12 -14.14 -49.76 -39.56
CA THR A 12 -13.92 -49.82 -38.11
C THR A 12 -12.45 -49.50 -37.77
N PHE A 13 -11.51 -50.03 -38.53
CA PHE A 13 -10.07 -49.75 -38.31
C PHE A 13 -9.70 -48.31 -38.61
N PHE A 14 -10.35 -47.67 -39.58
CA PHE A 14 -10.10 -46.31 -39.96
C PHE A 14 -10.67 -45.31 -38.91
N VAL A 15 -11.88 -45.58 -38.41
CA VAL A 15 -12.55 -44.80 -37.38
C VAL A 15 -11.78 -44.88 -36.06
N THR A 16 -11.30 -46.07 -35.67
CA THR A 16 -10.52 -46.24 -34.43
C THR A 16 -9.17 -45.52 -34.49
N ARG A 17 -8.49 -45.50 -35.65
CA ARG A 17 -7.22 -44.76 -35.83
C ARG A 17 -7.42 -43.25 -35.82
N VAL A 18 -8.48 -42.76 -36.44
CA VAL A 18 -8.81 -41.32 -36.44
C VAL A 18 -9.18 -40.85 -35.02
N LEU A 19 -9.96 -41.64 -34.28
CA LEU A 19 -10.33 -41.33 -32.88
C LEU A 19 -9.12 -41.34 -31.95
N PHE A 20 -8.15 -42.27 -32.17
CA PHE A 20 -6.93 -42.34 -31.39
C PHE A 20 -5.98 -41.16 -31.70
N CYS A 21 -5.89 -40.73 -32.97
CA CYS A 21 -5.13 -39.52 -33.33
C CYS A 21 -5.75 -38.24 -32.77
N LEU A 22 -7.07 -38.13 -32.70
CA LEU A 22 -7.76 -36.97 -32.09
C LEU A 22 -7.59 -36.91 -30.57
N LEU A 23 -7.51 -38.08 -29.89
CA LEU A 23 -7.24 -38.16 -28.46
C LEU A 23 -5.80 -37.84 -28.11
N VAL A 24 -4.83 -38.17 -28.96
CA VAL A 24 -3.42 -37.84 -28.74
C VAL A 24 -3.13 -36.36 -29.06
N LEU A 25 -3.86 -35.76 -30.02
CA LEU A 25 -3.73 -34.31 -30.32
C LEU A 25 -4.39 -33.42 -29.27
N SER A 26 -5.38 -33.92 -28.51
CA SER A 26 -6.01 -33.15 -27.44
C SER A 26 -5.17 -33.09 -26.16
N SER A 27 -4.27 -34.05 -25.94
CA SER A 27 -3.37 -34.07 -24.80
C SER A 27 -2.10 -33.16 -24.98
N SER A 28 -1.81 -32.77 -26.22
CA SER A 28 -0.65 -31.89 -26.50
C SER A 28 -1.00 -30.40 -26.59
N LEU A 29 -2.29 -30.03 -26.50
CA LEU A 29 -2.75 -28.64 -26.55
C LEU A 29 -3.12 -28.08 -25.18
N VAL A 30 -3.03 -28.86 -24.11
CA VAL A 30 -3.33 -28.42 -22.74
C VAL A 30 -2.06 -27.86 -22.06
N ASP A 31 -0.87 -28.15 -22.56
CA ASP A 31 0.39 -27.69 -21.96
C ASP A 31 0.88 -26.30 -22.45
N LEU A 32 0.09 -25.58 -23.24
CA LEU A 32 0.52 -24.27 -23.78
C LEU A 32 -0.31 -23.10 -23.26
N CYS A 33 -1.14 -23.28 -22.24
CA CYS A 33 -1.95 -22.21 -21.65
C CYS A 33 -1.78 -22.07 -20.13
N ASP A 34 -0.80 -22.78 -19.53
CA ASP A 34 -0.25 -22.46 -18.22
C ASP A 34 0.98 -21.53 -18.39
N SER A 35 0.75 -20.38 -19.02
CA SER A 35 1.52 -19.22 -18.62
C SER A 35 0.97 -18.86 -17.24
N GLU A 36 1.48 -19.53 -16.20
CA GLU A 36 1.49 -19.03 -14.86
C GLU A 36 1.72 -17.53 -14.95
N ALA A 37 0.68 -16.75 -14.65
CA ALA A 37 0.85 -15.49 -13.99
C ALA A 37 1.60 -15.86 -12.71
N LYS A 38 2.91 -16.02 -12.83
CA LYS A 38 3.87 -16.00 -11.75
C LYS A 38 3.67 -14.62 -11.18
N GLU A 39 2.73 -14.55 -10.24
CA GLU A 39 2.68 -13.52 -9.24
C GLU A 39 4.08 -13.51 -8.66
N THR A 40 4.94 -12.74 -9.31
CA THR A 40 6.15 -12.30 -8.68
C THR A 40 5.64 -11.51 -7.49
N ASP A 41 5.44 -12.21 -6.39
CA ASP A 41 5.66 -11.67 -5.06
C ASP A 41 7.11 -11.13 -5.14
N GLY A 42 7.16 -10.03 -5.85
CA GLY A 42 8.32 -9.20 -6.00
C GLY A 42 8.65 -8.80 -4.59
N LYS A 43 9.55 -9.58 -4.00
CA LYS A 43 10.40 -9.19 -2.91
C LYS A 43 11.02 -7.84 -3.29
N ILE A 44 10.16 -6.79 -3.24
CA ILE A 44 10.57 -5.41 -3.13
C ILE A 44 11.13 -5.30 -1.71
N LYS A 45 12.26 -5.98 -1.49
CA LYS A 45 13.29 -5.48 -0.63
C LYS A 45 13.83 -4.23 -1.36
N GLY A 46 13.00 -3.19 -1.38
CA GLY A 46 13.52 -1.85 -1.52
C GLY A 46 14.60 -1.77 -0.47
N VAL A 47 15.79 -1.49 -0.89
CA VAL A 47 16.94 -1.21 -0.04
C VAL A 47 16.62 0.12 0.67
N VAL A 48 15.68 0.06 1.61
CA VAL A 48 15.58 1.04 2.69
C VAL A 48 16.78 0.66 3.56
N SER A 49 17.83 1.47 3.49
CA SER A 49 19.05 1.21 4.24
C SER A 49 18.70 0.94 5.70
N ALA A 50 19.03 -0.23 6.20
CA ALA A 50 18.74 -0.64 7.59
C ALA A 50 19.30 0.37 8.61
N ALA A 51 20.34 1.12 8.26
CA ALA A 51 20.96 2.16 9.08
C ALA A 51 20.05 3.39 9.29
N VAL A 52 19.16 3.71 8.33
CA VAL A 52 18.29 4.90 8.41
C VAL A 52 17.04 4.63 9.24
N GLN A 53 16.65 3.36 9.43
CA GLN A 53 15.47 2.97 10.20
C GLN A 53 15.65 3.15 11.71
N ASP A 54 16.87 3.23 12.20
CA ASP A 54 17.15 3.33 13.64
C ASP A 54 17.27 4.79 14.14
N GLU A 55 17.57 5.74 13.25
CA GLU A 55 17.70 7.16 13.63
C GLU A 55 16.36 7.90 13.69
N GLY A 56 15.33 7.43 12.96
CA GLY A 56 14.03 8.07 12.86
C GLY A 56 14.12 9.42 12.13
N PHE A 57 13.04 10.18 12.20
CA PHE A 57 12.99 11.56 11.73
C PHE A 57 12.31 12.42 12.79
N THR A 58 12.51 13.73 12.70
CA THR A 58 11.81 14.73 13.51
C THR A 58 11.21 15.76 12.57
N LEU A 59 9.94 16.11 12.78
CA LEU A 59 9.19 17.09 12.00
C LEU A 59 8.39 18.01 12.95
N ASP A 60 7.96 19.15 12.46
CA ASP A 60 7.11 20.08 13.18
C ASP A 60 5.67 19.56 13.25
N ALA A 61 5.09 19.57 14.43
CA ALA A 61 3.71 19.22 14.72
C ALA A 61 3.02 20.36 15.50
N PRO A 62 1.67 20.37 15.55
CA PRO A 62 0.91 21.43 16.24
C PRO A 62 1.28 21.63 17.72
N GLU A 63 1.69 20.58 18.39
CA GLU A 63 2.05 20.61 19.82
C GLU A 63 3.58 20.74 20.05
N GLY A 64 4.35 21.00 19.01
CA GLY A 64 5.81 21.11 19.03
C GLY A 64 6.48 20.09 18.11
N SER A 65 7.80 19.97 18.23
CA SER A 65 8.56 19.02 17.42
C SER A 65 8.20 17.58 17.77
N LEU A 66 7.95 16.73 16.78
CA LEU A 66 7.58 15.32 16.94
C LEU A 66 8.58 14.41 16.21
N SER A 67 9.23 13.55 16.97
CA SER A 67 10.11 12.52 16.43
C SER A 67 9.38 11.18 16.31
N LEU A 68 9.72 10.37 15.31
CA LEU A 68 9.28 8.98 15.27
C LEU A 68 9.71 8.18 16.52
N LYS A 69 10.80 8.59 17.17
CA LYS A 69 11.27 7.99 18.44
C LYS A 69 10.28 8.23 19.58
N ASP A 70 9.55 9.35 19.61
CA ASP A 70 8.55 9.67 20.63
C ASP A 70 7.31 8.78 20.53
N LEU A 71 7.17 8.07 19.40
CA LEU A 71 6.09 7.14 19.14
C LEU A 71 6.49 5.67 19.34
N ARG A 72 7.64 5.40 19.95
CA ARG A 72 8.03 4.03 20.31
C ARG A 72 6.97 3.39 21.22
N GLY A 73 6.77 2.10 21.08
CA GLY A 73 5.69 1.36 21.76
C GLY A 73 4.33 1.45 21.05
N LYS A 74 4.21 2.27 19.98
CA LYS A 74 2.99 2.40 19.18
C LYS A 74 3.19 1.87 17.77
N VAL A 75 2.11 1.34 17.18
CA VAL A 75 2.04 1.14 15.73
C VAL A 75 1.76 2.50 15.10
N VAL A 76 2.59 2.88 14.12
CA VAL A 76 2.47 4.17 13.43
C VAL A 76 2.17 3.97 11.95
N LEU A 77 1.13 4.64 11.46
CA LEU A 77 0.81 4.73 10.05
C LEU A 77 1.36 6.05 9.50
N LEU A 78 2.19 6.00 8.45
CA LEU A 78 2.63 7.21 7.78
C LEU A 78 1.91 7.35 6.44
N PHE A 79 1.47 8.56 6.14
CA PHE A 79 0.91 8.92 4.85
C PHE A 79 1.41 10.30 4.43
N PHE A 80 2.02 10.37 3.24
CA PHE A 80 2.51 11.62 2.66
C PHE A 80 1.42 12.26 1.80
N GLY A 81 1.27 13.57 1.90
CA GLY A 81 0.22 14.27 1.16
C GLY A 81 0.28 15.78 1.33
N PHE A 82 -0.83 16.46 1.12
CA PHE A 82 -1.01 17.90 1.35
C PHE A 82 -2.51 18.21 1.53
N THR A 83 -2.84 19.26 2.29
CA THR A 83 -4.24 19.53 2.67
C THR A 83 -5.13 19.97 1.50
N SER A 84 -4.54 20.56 0.46
CA SER A 84 -5.26 21.01 -0.74
C SER A 84 -5.43 19.91 -1.80
N CYS A 85 -5.07 18.65 -1.50
CA CYS A 85 -5.31 17.52 -2.39
C CYS A 85 -6.82 17.24 -2.49
N PRO A 86 -7.40 17.22 -3.71
CA PRO A 86 -8.85 17.12 -3.86
C PRO A 86 -9.41 15.69 -3.73
N ASP A 87 -8.57 14.66 -3.76
CA ASP A 87 -9.02 13.27 -3.94
C ASP A 87 -8.29 12.27 -3.03
N VAL A 88 -7.07 11.88 -3.36
CA VAL A 88 -6.37 10.75 -2.73
C VAL A 88 -6.12 10.96 -1.22
N CYS A 89 -5.76 12.17 -0.79
CA CYS A 89 -5.45 12.43 0.61
C CYS A 89 -6.66 12.29 1.53
N PRO A 90 -7.82 12.91 1.26
CA PRO A 90 -8.99 12.72 2.10
C PRO A 90 -9.49 11.27 2.10
N ILE A 91 -9.44 10.54 0.98
CA ILE A 91 -9.81 9.12 0.91
C ILE A 91 -8.88 8.29 1.81
N SER A 92 -7.57 8.50 1.74
CA SER A 92 -6.60 7.76 2.55
C SER A 92 -6.77 8.02 4.03
N LEU A 93 -6.98 9.27 4.44
CA LEU A 93 -7.22 9.62 5.85
C LEU A 93 -8.55 9.07 6.36
N ALA A 94 -9.60 9.06 5.54
CA ALA A 94 -10.86 8.41 5.86
C ALA A 94 -10.68 6.89 6.06
N THR A 95 -9.90 6.23 5.20
CA THR A 95 -9.57 4.81 5.35
C THR A 95 -8.83 4.52 6.65
N ILE A 96 -7.84 5.36 7.02
CA ILE A 96 -7.10 5.25 8.28
C ILE A 96 -8.05 5.50 9.48
N SER A 97 -8.88 6.54 9.41
CA SER A 97 -9.89 6.85 10.44
C SER A 97 -10.85 5.69 10.65
N HIS A 98 -11.36 5.12 9.56
CA HIS A 98 -12.23 3.95 9.60
C HIS A 98 -11.53 2.73 10.21
N ALA A 99 -10.24 2.50 9.88
CA ALA A 99 -9.48 1.43 10.53
C ALA A 99 -9.35 1.66 12.05
N PHE A 100 -9.11 2.88 12.49
CA PHE A 100 -9.02 3.23 13.91
C PHE A 100 -10.35 3.02 14.67
N SER A 101 -11.51 3.21 14.04
CA SER A 101 -12.81 2.98 14.66
C SER A 101 -13.11 1.51 14.98
N TYR A 102 -12.34 0.56 14.43
CA TYR A 102 -12.43 -0.88 14.77
C TYR A 102 -11.42 -1.34 15.83
N LEU A 103 -10.63 -0.42 16.38
CA LEU A 103 -9.70 -0.70 17.48
C LEU A 103 -10.41 -0.47 18.81
N ASN A 104 -10.11 -1.30 19.81
CA ASN A 104 -10.51 -1.01 21.18
C ASN A 104 -9.62 0.09 21.78
N ASP A 105 -9.96 0.57 22.97
CA ASP A 105 -9.28 1.71 23.61
C ASP A 105 -7.78 1.47 23.82
N ASP A 106 -7.36 0.27 24.23
CA ASP A 106 -5.93 -0.08 24.38
C ASP A 106 -5.23 -0.08 23.04
N GLU A 107 -5.79 -0.76 22.04
CA GLU A 107 -5.24 -0.80 20.69
C GLU A 107 -5.14 0.62 20.08
N LEU A 108 -6.16 1.45 20.29
CA LEU A 108 -6.20 2.82 19.79
C LEU A 108 -5.19 3.72 20.50
N ASN A 109 -5.03 3.58 21.81
CA ASN A 109 -4.02 4.31 22.60
C ASN A 109 -2.59 3.97 22.15
N ARG A 110 -2.38 2.77 21.63
CA ARG A 110 -1.12 2.27 21.11
C ARG A 110 -1.00 2.39 19.58
N SER A 111 -1.83 3.21 18.95
CA SER A 111 -1.81 3.45 17.51
C SER A 111 -1.81 4.96 17.21
N ARG A 112 -1.05 5.39 16.22
CA ARG A 112 -1.02 6.77 15.71
C ARG A 112 -0.91 6.77 14.20
N SER A 113 -1.37 7.85 13.58
CA SER A 113 -1.04 8.12 12.18
C SER A 113 -0.37 9.48 12.06
N LEU A 114 0.66 9.58 11.23
CA LEU A 114 1.27 10.84 10.83
C LEU A 114 0.89 11.14 9.38
N PHE A 115 0.21 12.26 9.19
CA PHE A 115 0.02 12.87 7.89
C PHE A 115 1.17 13.85 7.65
N ILE A 116 2.12 13.44 6.81
CA ILE A 116 3.31 14.22 6.50
C ILE A 116 3.00 15.13 5.31
N SER A 117 2.83 16.44 5.58
CA SER A 117 2.58 17.37 4.49
C SER A 117 3.85 17.65 3.71
N LEU A 118 3.74 17.54 2.39
CA LEU A 118 4.76 17.88 1.39
C LEU A 118 4.62 19.34 0.88
N ASP A 119 3.75 20.12 1.51
CA ASP A 119 3.41 21.49 1.10
C ASP A 119 3.56 22.50 2.26
N PRO A 120 4.76 22.71 2.77
CA PRO A 120 4.96 23.60 3.91
C PRO A 120 4.63 25.08 3.61
N GLU A 121 4.51 25.46 2.32
CA GLU A 121 4.13 26.82 1.92
C GLU A 121 2.65 27.11 2.22
N ARG A 122 1.77 26.13 2.06
CA ARG A 122 0.31 26.28 2.26
C ARG A 122 -0.19 25.62 3.53
N ASP A 123 0.48 24.58 4.00
CA ASP A 123 0.04 23.74 5.12
C ASP A 123 0.69 24.18 6.43
N THR A 124 0.15 25.25 7.03
CA THR A 124 0.55 25.67 8.37
C THR A 124 0.18 24.59 9.41
N LEU A 125 0.85 24.60 10.58
CA LEU A 125 0.57 23.66 11.67
C LEU A 125 -0.90 23.74 12.14
N GLU A 126 -1.47 24.95 12.18
CA GLU A 126 -2.88 25.16 12.50
C GLU A 126 -3.81 24.50 11.46
N ARG A 127 -3.49 24.72 10.18
CA ARG A 127 -4.24 24.11 9.07
C ARG A 127 -4.16 22.59 9.12
N LEU A 128 -2.98 22.04 9.38
CA LEU A 128 -2.75 20.61 9.53
C LEU A 128 -3.55 20.04 10.71
N LYS A 129 -3.52 20.70 11.88
CA LYS A 129 -4.30 20.31 13.06
C LYS A 129 -5.79 20.24 12.75
N LYS A 130 -6.33 21.27 12.09
CA LYS A 130 -7.75 21.32 11.72
C LYS A 130 -8.10 20.23 10.69
N PHE A 131 -7.26 20.07 9.68
CA PHE A 131 -7.49 19.08 8.60
C PHE A 131 -7.46 17.66 9.12
N THR A 132 -6.40 17.26 9.84
CA THR A 132 -6.28 15.88 10.35
C THR A 132 -7.28 15.58 11.46
N GLY A 133 -7.57 16.56 12.33
CA GLY A 133 -8.56 16.44 13.41
C GLY A 133 -9.99 16.21 12.92
N TYR A 134 -10.31 16.63 11.69
CA TYR A 134 -11.59 16.31 11.07
C TYR A 134 -11.77 14.80 10.85
N PHE A 135 -10.71 14.06 10.57
CA PHE A 135 -10.78 12.62 10.34
C PHE A 135 -10.72 11.83 11.64
N HIS A 136 -9.69 12.06 12.47
CA HIS A 136 -9.54 11.33 13.73
C HIS A 136 -8.51 11.99 14.66
N PRO A 137 -8.71 12.03 15.99
CA PRO A 137 -7.78 12.65 16.94
C PRO A 137 -6.40 11.96 16.99
N ASN A 138 -6.30 10.68 16.61
CA ASN A 138 -5.02 9.95 16.52
C ASN A 138 -4.28 10.16 15.20
N ILE A 139 -4.77 11.01 14.31
CA ILE A 139 -4.07 11.44 13.09
C ILE A 139 -3.44 12.80 13.35
N ILE A 140 -2.12 12.86 13.34
CA ILE A 140 -1.34 14.06 13.61
C ILE A 140 -0.77 14.58 12.28
N GLY A 141 -1.10 15.83 11.93
CA GLY A 141 -0.49 16.49 10.79
C GLY A 141 0.88 17.03 11.16
N VAL A 142 1.89 16.71 10.36
CA VAL A 142 3.26 17.16 10.56
C VAL A 142 3.84 17.72 9.26
N THR A 143 4.80 18.64 9.36
CA THR A 143 5.53 19.21 8.23
C THR A 143 6.93 19.60 8.67
N GLY A 144 7.67 20.27 7.82
CA GLY A 144 9.02 20.75 8.11
C GLY A 144 9.56 21.54 6.92
N THR A 145 10.84 21.83 6.92
CA THR A 145 11.51 22.42 5.76
C THR A 145 11.51 21.42 4.58
N MET A 146 11.59 21.94 3.36
CA MET A 146 11.69 21.08 2.14
C MET A 146 12.89 20.13 2.22
N THR A 147 13.99 20.54 2.88
CA THR A 147 15.16 19.68 3.08
C THR A 147 14.84 18.50 4.02
N GLU A 148 14.13 18.75 5.11
CA GLU A 148 13.71 17.70 6.05
C GLU A 148 12.70 16.76 5.42
N LEU A 149 11.69 17.32 4.74
CA LEU A 149 10.68 16.54 4.02
C LEU A 149 11.30 15.66 2.93
N GLY A 150 12.29 16.20 2.19
CA GLY A 150 13.04 15.42 1.21
C GLY A 150 13.78 14.24 1.82
N LYS A 151 14.46 14.43 2.95
CA LYS A 151 15.14 13.35 3.68
C LYS A 151 14.15 12.27 4.14
N VAL A 152 13.02 12.68 4.73
CA VAL A 152 12.00 11.72 5.19
C VAL A 152 11.37 10.98 4.01
N ALA A 153 11.07 11.68 2.91
CA ALA A 153 10.56 11.05 1.70
C ALA A 153 11.54 10.00 1.13
N ASP A 154 12.84 10.31 1.11
CA ASP A 154 13.89 9.39 0.64
C ASP A 154 13.99 8.13 1.51
N ILE A 155 13.85 8.26 2.84
CA ILE A 155 13.82 7.11 3.78
C ILE A 155 12.72 6.11 3.39
N TYR A 156 11.54 6.60 3.01
CA TYR A 156 10.38 5.75 2.66
C TYR A 156 10.25 5.52 1.15
N GLY A 157 11.19 5.98 0.34
CA GLY A 157 11.14 5.84 -1.11
C GLY A 157 9.96 6.58 -1.75
N VAL A 158 9.52 7.67 -1.12
CA VAL A 158 8.45 8.54 -1.63
C VAL A 158 9.04 9.50 -2.65
N LYS A 159 8.49 9.52 -3.85
CA LYS A 159 8.80 10.54 -4.85
C LYS A 159 7.72 11.60 -4.82
N PHE A 160 8.12 12.86 -4.88
CA PHE A 160 7.20 13.99 -4.99
C PHE A 160 7.80 15.11 -5.83
N GLU A 161 6.91 15.88 -6.45
CA GLU A 161 7.26 16.98 -7.34
C GLU A 161 6.17 18.06 -7.27
N LYS A 162 6.57 19.31 -7.07
CA LYS A 162 5.69 20.48 -7.20
C LYS A 162 5.63 20.87 -8.67
N LYS A 163 4.40 20.97 -9.22
CA LYS A 163 4.18 21.34 -10.62
C LYS A 163 3.23 22.52 -10.70
N GLU A 164 3.67 23.58 -11.33
CA GLU A 164 2.85 24.76 -11.58
C GLU A 164 1.61 24.42 -12.42
N SER A 165 0.49 25.01 -12.04
CA SER A 165 -0.80 24.85 -12.70
C SER A 165 -1.51 26.23 -12.76
N PRO A 166 -1.06 27.12 -13.65
CA PRO A 166 -1.53 28.53 -13.70
C PRO A 166 -3.04 28.65 -13.90
N ASP A 167 -3.65 27.68 -14.59
CA ASP A 167 -5.09 27.64 -14.86
C ASP A 167 -5.91 27.05 -13.69
N SER A 168 -5.27 26.58 -12.64
CA SER A 168 -5.91 26.09 -11.43
C SER A 168 -5.98 27.19 -10.37
N ALA A 169 -7.11 27.29 -9.68
CA ALA A 169 -7.23 28.15 -8.50
C ALA A 169 -6.22 27.81 -7.38
N LEU A 170 -5.58 26.63 -7.45
CA LEU A 170 -4.54 26.19 -6.52
C LEU A 170 -3.14 26.73 -6.89
N GLY A 171 -2.94 27.28 -8.10
CA GLY A 171 -1.66 27.76 -8.60
C GLY A 171 -0.64 26.67 -8.90
N TYR A 172 -0.59 25.64 -8.09
CA TYR A 172 0.24 24.44 -8.29
C TYR A 172 -0.37 23.18 -7.63
N VAL A 173 0.09 22.02 -8.07
CA VAL A 173 -0.22 20.72 -7.48
C VAL A 173 1.06 19.97 -7.11
N ILE A 174 0.96 19.05 -6.15
CA ILE A 174 2.07 18.19 -5.76
C ILE A 174 1.75 16.77 -6.18
N TYR A 175 2.54 16.25 -7.12
CA TYR A 175 2.50 14.84 -7.48
C TYR A 175 3.35 14.05 -6.49
N HIS A 176 2.81 12.98 -5.93
CA HIS A 176 3.55 12.16 -4.96
C HIS A 176 3.11 10.70 -4.99
N SER A 177 3.97 9.83 -4.47
CA SER A 177 3.63 8.43 -4.24
C SER A 177 2.60 8.31 -3.12
N SER A 178 1.44 7.71 -3.41
CA SER A 178 0.31 7.61 -2.48
C SER A 178 0.26 6.23 -1.83
N LYS A 179 1.04 6.04 -0.76
CA LYS A 179 1.14 4.77 -0.03
C LYS A 179 0.99 5.01 1.46
N ILE A 180 0.40 4.03 2.17
CA ILE A 180 0.33 3.99 3.63
C ILE A 180 1.45 3.07 4.12
N PHE A 181 2.36 3.60 4.93
CA PHE A 181 3.47 2.86 5.52
C PHE A 181 3.12 2.47 6.94
N VAL A 182 3.33 1.21 7.30
CA VAL A 182 3.02 0.67 8.62
C VAL A 182 4.33 0.39 9.36
N ILE A 183 4.53 1.11 10.46
CA ILE A 183 5.70 1.07 11.32
C ILE A 183 5.34 0.33 12.61
N ASP A 184 6.19 -0.59 13.05
CA ASP A 184 5.97 -1.33 14.28
C ASP A 184 6.35 -0.52 15.54
N PRO A 185 6.03 -1.01 16.75
CA PRO A 185 6.39 -0.35 18.01
C PRO A 185 7.89 -0.15 18.23
N GLN A 186 8.74 -0.87 17.51
CA GLN A 186 10.20 -0.70 17.51
C GLN A 186 10.67 0.35 16.48
N GLY A 187 9.72 0.94 15.71
CA GLY A 187 9.99 1.95 14.69
C GLY A 187 10.49 1.39 13.36
N LYS A 188 10.28 0.11 13.10
CA LYS A 188 10.69 -0.54 11.85
C LYS A 188 9.53 -0.59 10.88
N LEU A 189 9.79 -0.28 9.61
CA LEU A 189 8.82 -0.44 8.53
C LEU A 189 8.51 -1.92 8.34
N GLN A 190 7.24 -2.29 8.51
CA GLN A 190 6.76 -3.66 8.40
C GLN A 190 6.05 -3.93 7.10
N LYS A 191 5.25 -2.98 6.63
CA LYS A 191 4.44 -3.15 5.43
C LYS A 191 4.10 -1.80 4.78
N THR A 192 3.87 -1.84 3.49
CA THR A 192 3.38 -0.70 2.70
C THR A 192 2.12 -1.12 1.97
N PHE A 193 1.09 -0.29 2.04
CA PHE A 193 -0.18 -0.50 1.37
C PHE A 193 -0.46 0.60 0.34
N PRO A 194 -1.22 0.33 -0.72
CA PRO A 194 -1.74 1.36 -1.61
C PRO A 194 -2.76 2.24 -0.86
N HIS A 195 -2.97 3.46 -1.34
CA HIS A 195 -3.91 4.42 -0.73
C HIS A 195 -5.37 3.94 -0.67
N ASN A 196 -5.78 3.08 -1.59
CA ASN A 196 -7.14 2.53 -1.72
C ASN A 196 -7.31 1.16 -1.04
N ILE A 197 -6.47 0.85 -0.05
CA ILE A 197 -6.54 -0.41 0.70
C ILE A 197 -7.86 -0.53 1.46
N ASP A 198 -8.38 -1.74 1.61
CA ASP A 198 -9.46 -2.02 2.54
C ASP A 198 -9.01 -1.74 3.99
N SER A 199 -9.77 -0.94 4.71
CA SER A 199 -9.50 -0.60 6.12
C SER A 199 -9.37 -1.81 7.02
N GLN A 200 -10.07 -2.92 6.74
CA GLN A 200 -9.97 -4.17 7.51
C GLN A 200 -8.57 -4.80 7.43
N LEU A 201 -7.87 -4.66 6.31
CA LEU A 201 -6.49 -5.11 6.19
C LEU A 201 -5.53 -4.25 7.03
N LEU A 202 -5.79 -2.95 7.15
CA LEU A 202 -5.05 -2.09 8.09
C LEU A 202 -5.32 -2.51 9.54
N VAL A 203 -6.58 -2.78 9.92
CA VAL A 203 -6.97 -3.28 11.26
C VAL A 203 -6.22 -4.56 11.60
N GLN A 204 -6.24 -5.55 10.70
CA GLN A 204 -5.53 -6.82 10.88
C GLN A 204 -4.04 -6.61 11.09
N GLN A 205 -3.41 -5.74 10.29
CA GLN A 205 -1.99 -5.44 10.40
C GLN A 205 -1.65 -4.76 11.73
N ILE A 206 -2.42 -3.76 12.15
CA ILE A 206 -2.25 -3.06 13.43
C ILE A 206 -2.35 -4.05 14.59
N LYS A 207 -3.44 -4.82 14.65
CA LYS A 207 -3.66 -5.81 15.73
C LYS A 207 -2.58 -6.88 15.79
N SER A 208 -2.11 -7.35 14.63
CA SER A 208 -1.01 -8.30 14.55
C SER A 208 0.30 -7.75 15.16
N LEU A 209 0.63 -6.48 14.86
CA LEU A 209 1.84 -5.84 15.38
C LEU A 209 1.74 -5.55 16.89
N LEU A 210 0.57 -5.14 17.37
CA LEU A 210 0.34 -4.89 18.80
C LEU A 210 0.44 -6.16 19.64
N LYS A 211 -0.06 -7.31 19.13
CA LYS A 211 0.04 -8.62 19.80
C LYS A 211 1.48 -9.12 19.89
N ARG A 212 2.27 -8.98 18.82
CA ARG A 212 3.68 -9.42 18.83
C ARG A 212 4.56 -8.67 19.84
N ASN A 213 4.13 -7.49 20.26
CA ASN A 213 4.88 -6.66 21.21
C ASN A 213 4.46 -6.90 22.68
N GLN A 214 3.60 -7.88 22.94
CA GLN A 214 3.18 -8.27 24.31
C GLN A 214 3.87 -9.55 24.79
N LEU A 215 4.66 -10.20 23.94
CA LEU A 215 5.48 -11.38 24.22
C LEU A 215 6.94 -10.98 24.48
#